data_753ecb75735cc2e9bb246e1832dd06aa
#
_entry.id   753ecb75735cc2e9bb246e1832dd06aa
#
_cell.length_a   1.000
_cell.length_b   1.000
_cell.length_c   1.000
_cell.angle_alpha   90.00
_cell.angle_beta   90.00
_cell.angle_gamma   90.00
#
_symmetry.space_group_name_H-M   'P 1'
#
loop_
_entity.id
_entity.type
_entity.pdbx_description
1 polymer ?
#
loop_
_entity_poly.entity_id
_entity_poly.type
_entity_poly.pdbx_seq_one_letter_code
_entity_poly.pdbx_strand_id
1 'polypeptide(L)'
;MKTFTVTQLASVTAAIDARDRQLRDELRAELVQSGVEKYIDLAGSVHDLGDEAVASELIDMENALIQRHVRELREIEITRARLAEGKVDECLDCGDEIGFKRLLANPVAVRCIECQGRLEKTHAHEATPSM
;
A
#
# COMPACT_ATOMS: atom_id res chain seq x y z
N MET A 1 -12.09 -3.34 -19.27
CA MET A 1 -11.98 -2.28 -19.93
C MET A 1 -10.83 -1.44 -19.67
N LYS A 2 -10.00 -1.32 -20.53
CA LYS A 2 -8.84 -0.62 -20.37
C LYS A 2 -9.06 0.82 -20.54
N THR A 3 -8.70 1.59 -19.62
CA THR A 3 -8.96 3.00 -19.68
C THR A 3 -7.70 3.84 -19.69
N PHE A 4 -6.57 3.29 -19.23
CA PHE A 4 -5.34 4.06 -19.20
C PHE A 4 -4.52 3.86 -20.45
N THR A 5 -3.90 4.94 -20.93
CA THR A 5 -2.95 4.87 -22.03
C THR A 5 -1.62 4.30 -21.53
N VAL A 6 -0.75 3.95 -22.48
CA VAL A 6 0.59 3.47 -22.14
C VAL A 6 1.34 4.51 -21.30
N THR A 7 1.20 5.78 -21.66
CA THR A 7 1.85 6.87 -20.92
C THR A 7 1.29 6.97 -19.49
N GLN A 8 -0.02 6.83 -19.35
CA GLN A 8 -0.65 6.89 -18.05
C GLN A 8 -0.21 5.71 -17.17
N LEU A 9 -0.12 4.50 -17.75
CA LEU A 9 0.36 3.35 -17.01
C LEU A 9 1.80 3.53 -16.57
N ALA A 10 2.63 4.13 -17.42
CA ALA A 10 4.02 4.42 -17.05
C ALA A 10 4.08 5.39 -15.88
N SER A 11 3.19 6.40 -15.87
CA SER A 11 3.14 7.37 -14.78
C SER A 11 2.70 6.72 -13.48
N VAL A 12 1.72 5.83 -13.54
CA VAL A 12 1.25 5.10 -12.36
C VAL A 12 2.37 4.19 -11.83
N THR A 13 3.07 3.51 -12.72
CA THR A 13 4.19 2.65 -12.34
C THR A 13 5.28 3.46 -11.64
N ALA A 14 5.60 4.64 -12.18
CA ALA A 14 6.60 5.51 -11.57
C ALA A 14 6.15 5.98 -10.17
N ALA A 15 4.85 6.27 -10.01
CA ALA A 15 4.31 6.67 -8.71
C ALA A 15 4.40 5.53 -7.70
N ILE A 16 4.12 4.31 -8.14
CA ILE A 16 4.25 3.12 -7.28
C ILE A 16 5.70 2.94 -6.84
N ASP A 17 6.63 3.06 -7.79
CA ASP A 17 8.06 2.89 -7.48
C ASP A 17 8.55 3.97 -6.52
N ALA A 18 8.13 5.21 -6.71
CA ALA A 18 8.53 6.31 -5.83
C ALA A 18 7.99 6.10 -4.42
N ARG A 19 6.74 5.66 -4.30
CA ARG A 19 6.14 5.41 -2.99
C ARG A 19 6.82 4.24 -2.31
N ASP A 20 7.15 3.18 -3.06
CA ASP A 20 7.86 2.02 -2.54
C ASP A 20 9.19 2.45 -1.92
N ARG A 21 9.99 3.22 -2.65
CA ARG A 21 11.29 3.68 -2.15
C ARG A 21 11.12 4.53 -0.90
N GLN A 22 10.14 5.44 -0.91
CA GLN A 22 9.89 6.31 0.22
C GLN A 22 9.53 5.50 1.47
N LEU A 23 8.64 4.52 1.32
CA LEU A 23 8.21 3.69 2.45
C LEU A 23 9.37 2.86 3.01
N ARG A 24 10.22 2.33 2.14
CA ARG A 24 11.38 1.56 2.60
C ARG A 24 12.36 2.42 3.35
N ASP A 25 12.60 3.66 2.88
CA ASP A 25 13.49 4.58 3.57
C ASP A 25 12.92 4.96 4.94
N GLU A 26 11.63 5.24 5.00
CA GLU A 26 10.97 5.58 6.26
C GLU A 26 10.98 4.41 7.23
N LEU A 27 10.75 3.21 6.73
CA LEU A 27 10.77 2.01 7.56
C LEU A 27 12.17 1.76 8.11
N ARG A 28 13.19 1.91 7.26
CA ARG A 28 14.57 1.75 7.72
C ARG A 28 14.90 2.74 8.84
N ALA A 29 14.52 3.99 8.67
CA ALA A 29 14.77 5.00 9.68
C ALA A 29 14.06 4.65 10.99
N GLU A 30 12.84 4.16 10.89
CA GLU A 30 12.09 3.78 12.08
C GLU A 30 12.71 2.58 12.79
N LEU A 31 13.20 1.61 12.03
CA LEU A 31 13.85 0.44 12.61
C LEU A 31 15.14 0.83 13.34
N VAL A 32 15.90 1.75 12.75
CA VAL A 32 17.11 2.26 13.40
C VAL A 32 16.74 2.95 14.71
N GLN A 33 15.72 3.81 14.67
CA GLN A 33 15.31 4.56 15.85
C GLN A 33 14.76 3.65 16.94
N SER A 34 14.12 2.56 16.56
CA SER A 34 13.56 1.61 17.52
C SER A 34 14.59 0.60 18.02
N GLY A 35 15.81 0.64 17.51
CA GLY A 35 16.88 -0.27 17.96
C GLY A 35 16.75 -1.69 17.46
N VAL A 36 15.97 -1.93 16.42
CA VAL A 36 15.73 -3.27 15.89
C VAL A 36 16.63 -3.49 14.68
N GLU A 37 17.92 -3.56 14.94
CA GLU A 37 18.91 -3.57 13.87
C GLU A 37 18.86 -4.78 12.94
N LYS A 38 18.39 -5.91 13.45
CA LYS A 38 18.36 -7.12 12.62
C LYS A 38 17.45 -7.00 11.40
N TYR A 39 16.54 -6.04 11.38
CA TYR A 39 15.65 -5.84 10.24
C TYR A 39 16.07 -4.72 9.32
N ILE A 40 17.14 -3.99 9.63
CA ILE A 40 17.55 -2.84 8.83
C ILE A 40 17.88 -3.25 7.40
N ASP A 41 18.65 -4.31 7.25
CA ASP A 41 19.01 -4.80 5.92
C ASP A 41 17.80 -5.31 5.17
N LEU A 42 16.84 -5.92 5.88
CA LEU A 42 15.62 -6.41 5.26
C LEU A 42 14.76 -5.28 4.70
N ALA A 43 14.77 -4.12 5.37
CA ALA A 43 14.00 -2.97 4.90
C ALA A 43 14.48 -2.49 3.54
N GLY A 44 15.74 -2.75 3.18
CA GLY A 44 16.27 -2.39 1.88
C GLY A 44 16.04 -3.45 0.82
N SER A 45 15.58 -4.65 1.21
CA SER A 45 15.40 -5.75 0.28
C SER A 45 13.99 -5.77 -0.26
N VAL A 46 13.85 -5.84 -1.58
CA VAL A 46 12.54 -5.79 -2.21
C VAL A 46 11.69 -7.01 -1.86
N HIS A 47 12.33 -8.18 -1.81
CA HIS A 47 11.58 -9.42 -1.64
C HIS A 47 11.30 -9.78 -0.18
N ASP A 48 12.17 -9.37 0.72
CA ASP A 48 12.09 -9.84 2.09
C ASP A 48 10.93 -9.23 2.86
N LEU A 49 10.55 -7.98 2.55
CA LEU A 49 9.41 -7.36 3.20
C LEU A 49 8.08 -7.89 2.68
N GLY A 50 8.09 -8.53 1.50
CA GLY A 50 6.92 -9.23 0.98
C GLY A 50 6.75 -10.60 1.60
N ASP A 51 7.76 -11.08 2.31
CA ASP A 51 7.68 -12.37 3.00
C ASP A 51 6.71 -12.26 4.17
N GLU A 52 5.75 -13.17 4.22
CA GLU A 52 4.70 -13.13 5.22
C GLU A 52 5.25 -13.25 6.63
N ALA A 53 6.25 -14.08 6.82
CA ALA A 53 6.83 -14.29 8.15
C ALA A 53 7.54 -13.03 8.65
N VAL A 54 8.29 -12.36 7.79
CA VAL A 54 8.97 -11.12 8.15
C VAL A 54 7.96 -10.03 8.46
N ALA A 55 6.94 -9.89 7.61
CA ALA A 55 5.90 -8.89 7.83
C ALA A 55 5.19 -9.13 9.16
N SER A 56 4.89 -10.40 9.47
CA SER A 56 4.22 -10.72 10.73
C SER A 56 5.08 -10.37 11.93
N GLU A 57 6.38 -10.67 11.88
CA GLU A 57 7.27 -10.32 12.98
C GLU A 57 7.31 -8.81 13.20
N LEU A 58 7.40 -8.03 12.11
CA LEU A 58 7.45 -6.58 12.24
C LEU A 58 6.15 -6.01 12.79
N ILE A 59 5.02 -6.59 12.39
CA ILE A 59 3.72 -6.16 12.89
C ILE A 59 3.58 -6.46 14.38
N ASP A 60 4.15 -7.57 14.84
CA ASP A 60 4.07 -7.97 16.25
C ASP A 60 4.90 -7.11 17.18
N MET A 61 5.71 -6.18 16.65
CA MET A 61 6.58 -5.37 17.47
C MET A 61 5.90 -4.24 18.23
N GLU A 62 4.59 -4.13 18.13
CA GLU A 62 3.83 -3.10 18.86
C GLU A 62 4.26 -1.66 18.56
N ASN A 63 4.80 -1.42 17.40
CA ASN A 63 5.18 -0.09 16.95
C ASN A 63 4.26 0.33 15.82
N ALA A 64 3.42 1.32 16.08
CA ALA A 64 2.37 1.73 15.13
C ALA A 64 2.94 2.21 13.79
N LEU A 65 4.07 2.92 13.82
CA LEU A 65 4.68 3.42 12.58
C LEU A 65 5.23 2.27 11.76
N ILE A 66 5.92 1.33 12.39
CA ILE A 66 6.44 0.16 11.70
C ILE A 66 5.30 -0.63 11.09
N GLN A 67 4.23 -0.86 11.87
CA GLN A 67 3.07 -1.57 11.38
C GLN A 67 2.46 -0.91 10.16
N ARG A 68 2.34 0.42 10.19
CA ARG A 68 1.77 1.17 9.09
C ARG A 68 2.62 1.05 7.82
N HIS A 69 3.94 1.20 7.97
CA HIS A 69 4.85 1.09 6.84
C HIS A 69 4.79 -0.30 6.20
N VAL A 70 4.78 -1.33 7.03
CA VAL A 70 4.72 -2.71 6.53
C VAL A 70 3.42 -2.95 5.78
N ARG A 71 2.29 -2.47 6.33
CA ARG A 71 1.00 -2.64 5.66
C ARG A 71 0.98 -1.95 4.30
N GLU A 72 1.51 -0.74 4.23
CA GLU A 72 1.54 -0.01 2.95
C GLU A 72 2.44 -0.72 1.94
N LEU A 73 3.57 -1.29 2.38
CA LEU A 73 4.44 -2.04 1.48
C LEU A 73 3.73 -3.29 0.95
N ARG A 74 2.93 -3.93 1.78
CA ARG A 74 2.14 -5.07 1.32
C ARG A 74 1.07 -4.63 0.32
N GLU A 75 0.49 -3.46 0.53
CA GLU A 75 -0.46 -2.90 -0.43
C GLU A 75 0.21 -2.60 -1.76
N ILE A 76 1.46 -2.17 -1.73
CA ILE A 76 2.22 -1.96 -2.96
C ILE A 76 2.38 -3.27 -3.72
N GLU A 77 2.66 -4.37 -3.03
CA GLU A 77 2.77 -5.67 -3.69
C GLU A 77 1.45 -6.08 -4.34
N ILE A 78 0.34 -5.85 -3.66
CA ILE A 78 -0.98 -6.11 -4.22
C ILE A 78 -1.20 -5.26 -5.47
N THR A 79 -0.82 -3.98 -5.40
CA THR A 79 -1.00 -3.07 -6.54
C THR A 79 -0.14 -3.49 -7.72
N ARG A 80 1.09 -3.95 -7.47
CA ARG A 80 1.95 -4.43 -8.55
C ARG A 80 1.34 -5.67 -9.23
N ALA A 81 0.76 -6.55 -8.45
CA ALA A 81 0.08 -7.72 -9.02
C ALA A 81 -1.12 -7.29 -9.89
N ARG A 82 -1.89 -6.33 -9.41
CA ARG A 82 -3.03 -5.80 -10.18
C ARG A 82 -2.56 -5.12 -11.46
N LEU A 83 -1.45 -4.39 -11.38
CA LEU A 83 -0.86 -3.75 -12.56
C LEU A 83 -0.45 -4.81 -13.59
N ALA A 84 0.18 -5.88 -13.16
CA ALA A 84 0.59 -6.96 -14.03
C ALA A 84 -0.60 -7.65 -14.69
N GLU A 85 -1.75 -7.69 -14.01
CA GLU A 85 -2.96 -8.30 -14.55
C GLU A 85 -3.79 -7.33 -15.39
N GLY A 86 -3.35 -6.08 -15.50
CA GLY A 86 -4.10 -5.07 -16.23
C GLY A 86 -5.34 -4.56 -15.52
N LYS A 87 -5.39 -4.70 -14.20
CA LYS A 87 -6.56 -4.35 -13.41
C LYS A 87 -6.35 -3.20 -12.44
N VAL A 88 -5.23 -2.50 -12.57
CA VAL A 88 -4.86 -1.44 -11.61
C VAL A 88 -5.88 -0.31 -11.60
N ASP A 89 -6.61 -0.11 -12.70
CA ASP A 89 -7.59 0.95 -12.81
C ASP A 89 -9.02 0.52 -12.46
N GLU A 90 -9.23 -0.72 -12.02
CA GLU A 90 -10.57 -1.22 -11.67
C GLU A 90 -10.77 -1.16 -10.17
N CYS A 91 -11.91 -0.64 -9.77
CA CYS A 91 -12.31 -0.67 -8.37
C CYS A 91 -12.53 -2.11 -7.94
N LEU A 92 -11.96 -2.48 -6.80
CA LEU A 92 -12.07 -3.82 -6.28
C LEU A 92 -13.52 -4.20 -5.94
N ASP A 93 -14.32 -3.24 -5.52
CA ASP A 93 -15.68 -3.51 -5.06
C ASP A 93 -16.73 -3.41 -6.16
N CYS A 94 -16.69 -2.36 -6.97
CA CYS A 94 -17.76 -2.14 -7.96
C CYS A 94 -17.32 -2.34 -9.40
N GLY A 95 -16.04 -2.50 -9.66
CA GLY A 95 -15.54 -2.70 -11.01
C GLY A 95 -15.42 -1.44 -11.85
N ASP A 96 -15.86 -0.30 -11.35
CA ASP A 96 -15.74 0.95 -12.08
C ASP A 96 -14.32 1.46 -12.06
N GLU A 97 -14.05 2.46 -12.86
CA GLU A 97 -12.72 3.04 -12.95
C GLU A 97 -12.34 3.78 -11.68
N ILE A 98 -11.12 3.55 -11.20
CA ILE A 98 -10.62 4.27 -10.03
C ILE A 98 -10.27 5.71 -10.38
N GLY A 99 -9.71 5.93 -11.54
CA GLY A 99 -9.30 7.26 -11.99
C GLY A 99 -7.81 7.46 -11.91
N PHE A 100 -7.27 8.05 -12.97
CA PHE A 100 -5.83 8.25 -13.10
C PHE A 100 -5.28 9.18 -12.03
N LYS A 101 -5.97 10.33 -11.81
CA LYS A 101 -5.50 11.30 -10.82
C LYS A 101 -5.48 10.73 -9.42
N ARG A 102 -6.47 9.91 -9.11
CA ARG A 102 -6.53 9.28 -7.80
C ARG A 102 -5.37 8.32 -7.59
N LEU A 103 -5.02 7.55 -8.62
CA LEU A 103 -3.89 6.63 -8.53
C LEU A 103 -2.56 7.34 -8.47
N LEU A 104 -2.43 8.51 -9.12
CA LEU A 104 -1.20 9.29 -8.98
C LEU A 104 -1.04 9.82 -7.56
N ALA A 105 -2.14 10.24 -6.95
CA ALA A 105 -2.10 10.77 -5.58
C ALA A 105 -1.95 9.65 -4.55
N ASN A 106 -2.54 8.49 -4.83
CA ASN A 106 -2.48 7.35 -3.91
C ASN A 106 -2.32 6.07 -4.71
N PRO A 107 -1.07 5.71 -5.03
CA PRO A 107 -0.81 4.56 -5.92
C PRO A 107 -1.32 3.21 -5.41
N VAL A 108 -1.60 3.10 -4.13
CA VAL A 108 -2.11 1.84 -3.56
C VAL A 108 -3.62 1.79 -3.46
N ALA A 109 -4.32 2.78 -4.02
CA ALA A 109 -5.78 2.77 -4.01
C ALA A 109 -6.29 1.59 -4.82
N VAL A 110 -7.21 0.81 -4.24
CA VAL A 110 -7.83 -0.32 -4.91
C VAL A 110 -9.33 -0.12 -5.09
N ARG A 111 -9.86 1.00 -4.60
CA ARG A 111 -11.28 1.32 -4.70
C ARG A 111 -11.49 2.71 -5.25
N CYS A 112 -12.59 2.90 -5.94
CA CYS A 112 -12.97 4.24 -6.38
C CYS A 112 -13.34 5.06 -5.14
N ILE A 113 -13.49 6.37 -5.33
CA ILE A 113 -13.72 7.26 -4.21
C ILE A 113 -15.03 6.96 -3.48
N GLU A 114 -16.05 6.54 -4.22
CA GLU A 114 -17.34 6.20 -3.60
C GLU A 114 -17.27 4.94 -2.75
N CYS A 115 -16.62 3.90 -3.28
CA CYS A 115 -16.51 2.65 -2.53
C CYS A 115 -15.59 2.82 -1.33
N GLN A 116 -14.52 3.59 -1.50
CA GLN A 116 -13.62 3.87 -0.38
C GLN A 116 -14.35 4.65 0.70
N GLY A 117 -15.18 5.62 0.30
CA GLY A 117 -15.98 6.39 1.25
C GLY A 117 -16.94 5.51 2.04
N ARG A 118 -17.60 4.57 1.35
CA ARG A 118 -18.49 3.64 2.04
C ARG A 118 -17.77 2.76 3.03
N LEU A 119 -16.59 2.27 2.63
CA LEU A 119 -15.79 1.43 3.50
C LEU A 119 -15.35 2.19 4.75
N GLU A 120 -14.92 3.43 4.57
CA GLU A 120 -14.49 4.25 5.70
C GLU A 120 -15.63 4.57 6.65
N LYS A 121 -16.82 4.80 6.12
CA LYS A 121 -17.98 5.02 6.96
C LYS A 121 -18.32 3.78 7.78
N THR A 122 -18.25 2.61 7.15
CA THR A 122 -18.49 1.36 7.85
C THR A 122 -17.45 1.14 8.95
N HIS A 123 -16.17 1.39 8.65
CA HIS A 123 -15.12 1.23 9.63
C HIS A 123 -15.24 2.24 10.77
N ALA A 124 -15.57 3.48 10.45
CA ALA A 124 -15.75 4.50 11.48
C ALA A 124 -16.91 4.13 12.40
N HIS A 125 -17.99 3.60 11.82
CA HIS A 125 -19.14 3.18 12.61
C HIS A 125 -18.78 2.01 13.51
N GLU A 126 -18.05 1.05 12.98
CA GLU A 126 -17.62 -0.12 13.76
C GLU A 126 -16.63 0.25 14.85
N ALA A 127 -15.75 1.21 14.56
CA ALA A 127 -14.73 1.63 15.50
C ALA A 127 -15.30 2.46 16.64
N THR A 128 -16.48 3.04 16.46
CA THR A 128 -17.08 3.86 17.51
C THR A 128 -17.71 2.95 18.56
N PRO A 129 -17.27 3.07 19.81
CA PRO A 129 -17.83 2.21 20.85
C PRO A 129 -19.31 2.49 21.01
N SER A 130 -20.04 1.42 21.19
CA SER A 130 -21.44 1.52 21.41
C SER A 130 -21.65 1.90 22.86
N MET A 131 -22.33 2.92 23.12
CA MET A 131 -22.53 3.38 24.49
C MET A 131 -23.85 2.92 25.03
#